data_6663067abf403e0a1c16493d0f3a70e2
#
_entry.id   6663067abf403e0a1c16493d0f3a70e2
#
_cell.length_a   1.000
_cell.length_b   1.000
_cell.length_c   1.000
_cell.angle_alpha   90.00
_cell.angle_beta   90.00
_cell.angle_gamma   90.00
#
_symmetry.space_group_name_H-M   'P 1'
#
loop_
_entity.id
_entity.type
_entity.pdbx_description
1 polymer ?
#
loop_
_entity_poly.entity_id
_entity_poly.type
_entity_poly.pdbx_seq_one_letter_code
_entity_poly.pdbx_strand_id
1 'polypeptide(L)'
;MRFITRGFLSVSLLLCSANLFAEEPVRVFAAASLTNALNDISVQWQKQNHPAPSLAYGASSALAKQIEAGAPADLFASADLSWMDYLNDRKKIESGTLVNLLGNDLVLIVPKGKRFPIEMKKDFKIAEAFKGKLCTGEPGIVPVGIYAKQSLESLGWWTQLTGRIVGTDDVRTALAFVERGECPVGIVYATDAAISSKVEILERFPVETHKPIVYPFAVVSDARPEAKALLKYLSTAPEASAIFSQYGFVLLKQ
;
A
#
# COMPACT_ATOMS: atom_id res chain seq x y z
N MET A 1 -0.96 49.04 75.42
CA MET A 1 -1.49 48.85 74.09
C MET A 1 -0.47 48.03 73.28
N ARG A 2 -0.75 46.75 73.06
CA ARG A 2 0.10 45.85 72.26
C ARG A 2 -0.50 45.62 70.90
N PHE A 3 0.17 46.08 69.82
CA PHE A 3 -0.21 45.83 68.44
C PHE A 3 0.35 44.45 68.01
N ILE A 4 -0.53 43.55 67.65
CA ILE A 4 -0.19 42.22 67.04
C ILE A 4 -0.27 42.40 65.53
N THR A 5 0.88 42.38 64.89
CA THR A 5 0.99 42.35 63.42
C THR A 5 0.85 40.93 62.94
N ARG A 6 -0.25 40.60 62.20
CA ARG A 6 -0.47 39.34 61.51
C ARG A 6 0.22 39.37 60.14
N GLY A 7 1.29 38.61 59.98
CA GLY A 7 1.92 38.39 58.69
C GLY A 7 1.08 37.41 57.84
N PHE A 8 0.67 37.86 56.67
CA PHE A 8 0.08 37.03 55.65
C PHE A 8 1.19 36.33 54.86
N LEU A 9 1.27 35.00 54.96
CA LEU A 9 2.17 34.18 54.16
C LEU A 9 1.46 33.84 52.86
N SER A 10 1.78 34.52 51.78
CA SER A 10 1.26 34.21 50.43
C SER A 10 2.02 33.01 49.86
N VAL A 11 1.37 31.85 49.81
CA VAL A 11 1.87 30.68 49.07
C VAL A 11 1.54 30.85 47.59
N SER A 12 2.54 31.24 46.80
CA SER A 12 2.42 31.24 45.34
C SER A 12 2.51 29.80 44.79
N LEU A 13 1.38 29.28 44.37
CA LEU A 13 1.31 27.97 43.68
C LEU A 13 1.78 28.21 42.20
N LEU A 14 3.02 27.81 41.91
CA LEU A 14 3.50 27.73 40.53
C LEU A 14 2.78 26.56 39.85
N LEU A 15 1.73 26.87 39.07
CA LEU A 15 1.13 25.94 38.09
C LEU A 15 2.13 25.75 36.94
N CYS A 16 2.89 24.65 37.01
CA CYS A 16 3.68 24.18 35.89
C CYS A 16 2.71 23.67 34.81
N SER A 17 2.36 24.55 33.89
CA SER A 17 1.61 24.16 32.67
C SER A 17 2.52 23.26 31.84
N ALA A 18 2.42 21.96 32.02
CA ALA A 18 2.94 21.01 31.06
C ALA A 18 2.17 21.23 29.76
N ASN A 19 2.79 21.92 28.80
CA ASN A 19 2.32 21.91 27.44
C ASN A 19 2.39 20.46 26.94
N LEU A 20 1.30 19.72 27.04
CA LEU A 20 1.09 18.51 26.25
C LEU A 20 0.99 18.98 24.80
N PHE A 21 2.13 19.09 24.11
CA PHE A 21 2.11 19.09 22.67
C PHE A 21 1.51 17.73 22.27
N ALA A 22 0.26 17.72 21.82
CA ALA A 22 -0.31 16.53 21.23
C ALA A 22 0.61 16.13 20.08
N GLU A 23 1.15 14.92 20.14
CA GLU A 23 1.98 14.34 19.08
C GLU A 23 1.15 14.37 17.78
N GLU A 24 1.67 15.00 16.74
CA GLU A 24 0.93 15.06 15.47
C GLU A 24 0.94 13.71 14.76
N PRO A 25 -0.18 13.31 14.11
CA PRO A 25 -0.27 12.05 13.39
C PRO A 25 0.79 11.91 12.30
N VAL A 26 1.45 10.76 12.22
CA VAL A 26 2.33 10.40 11.10
C VAL A 26 1.51 10.29 9.82
N ARG A 27 1.92 10.97 8.75
CA ARG A 27 1.26 10.94 7.44
C ARG A 27 1.87 9.85 6.58
N VAL A 28 1.10 8.82 6.30
CA VAL A 28 1.53 7.65 5.53
C VAL A 28 0.90 7.70 4.14
N PHE A 29 1.74 7.73 3.11
CA PHE A 29 1.33 7.56 1.73
C PHE A 29 1.60 6.12 1.31
N ALA A 30 0.56 5.33 1.06
CA ALA A 30 0.66 3.89 0.86
C ALA A 30 -0.08 3.41 -0.39
N ALA A 31 0.49 2.40 -1.03
CA ALA A 31 -0.15 1.72 -2.14
C ALA A 31 -1.57 1.26 -1.79
N ALA A 32 -2.52 1.43 -2.71
CA ALA A 32 -3.94 1.14 -2.50
C ALA A 32 -4.20 -0.28 -1.98
N SER A 33 -3.40 -1.26 -2.40
CA SER A 33 -3.49 -2.66 -1.92
C SER A 33 -3.24 -2.83 -0.41
N LEU A 34 -2.56 -1.88 0.23
CA LEU A 34 -2.26 -1.90 1.67
C LEU A 34 -3.41 -1.38 2.55
N THR A 35 -4.48 -0.84 1.97
CA THR A 35 -5.56 -0.12 2.67
C THR A 35 -6.08 -0.88 3.89
N ASN A 36 -6.52 -2.11 3.72
CA ASN A 36 -7.15 -2.87 4.79
C ASN A 36 -6.15 -3.21 5.90
N ALA A 37 -4.96 -3.71 5.53
CA ALA A 37 -3.93 -4.08 6.49
C ALA A 37 -3.45 -2.88 7.31
N LEU A 38 -3.15 -1.74 6.67
CA LEU A 38 -2.67 -0.55 7.38
C LEU A 38 -3.75 0.10 8.25
N ASN A 39 -5.03 0.03 7.85
CA ASN A 39 -6.13 0.49 8.71
C ASN A 39 -6.19 -0.33 10.00
N ASP A 40 -6.12 -1.67 9.91
CA ASP A 40 -6.15 -2.54 11.10
C ASP A 40 -4.89 -2.37 11.96
N ILE A 41 -3.72 -2.21 11.33
CA ILE A 41 -2.47 -1.93 12.04
C ILE A 41 -2.53 -0.57 12.75
N SER A 42 -3.15 0.44 12.13
CA SER A 42 -3.38 1.75 12.75
C SER A 42 -4.15 1.64 14.08
N VAL A 43 -5.16 0.76 14.12
CA VAL A 43 -5.90 0.50 15.38
C VAL A 43 -5.00 -0.13 16.45
N GLN A 44 -4.10 -1.05 16.08
CA GLN A 44 -3.16 -1.63 17.05
C GLN A 44 -2.10 -0.61 17.52
N TRP A 45 -1.62 0.24 16.61
CA TRP A 45 -0.71 1.33 16.93
C TRP A 45 -1.30 2.31 17.97
N GLN A 46 -2.58 2.66 17.80
CA GLN A 46 -3.31 3.51 18.76
C GLN A 46 -3.44 2.88 20.14
N LYS A 47 -3.60 1.54 20.25
CA LYS A 47 -3.65 0.84 21.55
C LYS A 47 -2.35 0.95 22.33
N GLN A 48 -1.24 1.33 21.69
CA GLN A 48 0.04 1.61 22.33
C GLN A 48 0.20 3.09 22.72
N ASN A 49 -0.91 3.84 22.80
CA ASN A 49 -0.98 5.26 23.14
C ASN A 49 -0.32 6.20 22.13
N HIS A 50 -0.20 5.79 20.86
CA HIS A 50 0.23 6.67 19.78
C HIS A 50 -0.98 7.30 19.08
N PRO A 51 -0.84 8.51 18.49
CA PRO A 51 -1.85 9.07 17.60
C PRO A 51 -2.09 8.16 16.39
N ALA A 52 -3.36 8.10 15.94
CA ALA A 52 -3.68 7.41 14.70
C ALA A 52 -2.89 8.03 13.53
N PRO A 53 -2.17 7.26 12.71
CA PRO A 53 -1.55 7.80 11.51
C PRO A 53 -2.61 8.30 10.52
N SER A 54 -2.30 9.38 9.82
CA SER A 54 -3.10 9.86 8.68
C SER A 54 -2.72 9.06 7.45
N LEU A 55 -3.64 8.24 6.94
CA LEU A 55 -3.39 7.29 5.86
C LEU A 55 -3.97 7.81 4.54
N ALA A 56 -3.12 7.97 3.53
CA ALA A 56 -3.51 8.30 2.16
C ALA A 56 -3.17 7.14 1.24
N TYR A 57 -4.14 6.68 0.47
CA TYR A 57 -4.00 5.51 -0.40
C TYR A 57 -4.15 5.88 -1.88
N GLY A 58 -3.38 5.24 -2.73
CA GLY A 58 -3.42 5.41 -4.17
C GLY A 58 -2.40 4.55 -4.89
N ALA A 59 -2.24 4.74 -6.20
CA ALA A 59 -1.13 4.13 -6.90
C ALA A 59 0.20 4.69 -6.39
N SER A 60 1.19 3.82 -6.21
CA SER A 60 2.54 4.23 -5.79
C SER A 60 3.13 5.30 -6.70
N SER A 61 2.84 5.23 -8.00
CA SER A 61 3.22 6.23 -9.00
C SER A 61 2.68 7.63 -8.70
N ALA A 62 1.39 7.74 -8.42
CA ALA A 62 0.73 9.01 -8.10
C ALA A 62 1.24 9.59 -6.78
N LEU A 63 1.35 8.72 -5.75
CA LEU A 63 1.85 9.13 -4.44
C LEU A 63 3.31 9.57 -4.48
N ALA A 64 4.17 8.86 -5.23
CA ALA A 64 5.56 9.26 -5.42
C ALA A 64 5.68 10.62 -6.11
N LYS A 65 4.85 10.90 -7.12
CA LYS A 65 4.82 12.22 -7.77
C LYS A 65 4.33 13.33 -6.84
N GLN A 66 3.36 13.03 -5.97
CA GLN A 66 2.92 13.98 -4.95
C GLN A 66 4.02 14.29 -3.94
N ILE A 67 4.78 13.28 -3.48
CA ILE A 67 5.93 13.46 -2.57
C ILE A 67 7.03 14.28 -3.27
N GLU A 68 7.35 13.98 -4.53
CA GLU A 68 8.30 14.77 -5.32
C GLU A 68 7.89 16.23 -5.38
N ALA A 69 6.59 16.50 -5.58
CA ALA A 69 6.00 17.84 -5.64
C ALA A 69 5.89 18.54 -4.26
N GLY A 70 6.30 17.90 -3.17
CA GLY A 70 6.31 18.47 -1.82
C GLY A 70 5.06 18.19 -1.00
N ALA A 71 4.24 17.18 -1.37
CA ALA A 71 3.16 16.75 -0.50
C ALA A 71 3.71 16.26 0.84
N PRO A 72 3.05 16.62 1.95
CA PRO A 72 3.57 16.41 3.29
C PRO A 72 3.39 14.94 3.74
N ALA A 73 4.15 14.01 3.19
CA ALA A 73 4.24 12.62 3.63
C ALA A 73 5.40 12.43 4.62
N ASP A 74 5.21 11.58 5.62
CA ASP A 74 6.25 11.20 6.56
C ASP A 74 6.77 9.78 6.29
N LEU A 75 5.91 8.88 5.77
CA LEU A 75 6.26 7.53 5.39
C LEU A 75 5.66 7.19 4.03
N PHE A 76 6.43 6.54 3.18
CA PHE A 76 6.00 6.03 1.89
C PHE A 76 6.08 4.51 1.85
N ALA A 77 4.99 3.86 1.40
CA ALA A 77 4.89 2.42 1.22
C ALA A 77 4.46 2.11 -0.21
N SER A 78 5.41 1.68 -1.04
CA SER A 78 5.18 1.38 -2.46
C SER A 78 4.78 -0.08 -2.67
N ALA A 79 4.10 -0.38 -3.77
CA ALA A 79 3.81 -1.74 -4.26
C ALA A 79 4.83 -2.21 -5.31
N ASP A 80 5.88 -1.46 -5.55
CA ASP A 80 7.05 -1.86 -6.36
C ASP A 80 8.31 -1.11 -5.93
N LEU A 81 9.45 -1.63 -6.36
CA LEU A 81 10.75 -1.02 -6.10
C LEU A 81 10.98 0.23 -6.95
N SER A 82 10.45 0.27 -8.17
CA SER A 82 10.76 1.33 -9.13
C SER A 82 10.32 2.72 -8.64
N TRP A 83 9.14 2.81 -8.00
CA TRP A 83 8.65 4.08 -7.46
C TRP A 83 9.33 4.47 -6.15
N MET A 84 9.84 3.51 -5.39
CA MET A 84 10.70 3.79 -4.25
C MET A 84 12.08 4.29 -4.72
N ASP A 85 12.70 3.63 -5.70
CA ASP A 85 13.96 4.04 -6.30
C ASP A 85 13.83 5.44 -6.92
N TYR A 86 12.70 5.71 -7.59
CA TYR A 86 12.38 7.04 -8.15
C TYR A 86 12.50 8.17 -7.12
N LEU A 87 11.96 7.96 -5.91
CA LEU A 87 12.06 8.94 -4.82
C LEU A 87 13.45 8.96 -4.18
N ASN A 88 14.09 7.81 -4.03
CA ASN A 88 15.42 7.69 -3.46
C ASN A 88 16.46 8.45 -4.33
N ASP A 89 16.43 8.28 -5.66
CA ASP A 89 17.29 8.98 -6.61
C ASP A 89 17.12 10.51 -6.53
N ARG A 90 15.93 10.96 -6.13
CA ARG A 90 15.61 12.39 -5.94
C ARG A 90 15.85 12.88 -4.52
N LYS A 91 16.49 12.04 -3.68
CA LYS A 91 16.79 12.34 -2.28
C LYS A 91 15.54 12.71 -1.46
N LYS A 92 14.39 12.11 -1.83
CA LYS A 92 13.12 12.27 -1.11
C LYS A 92 12.90 11.21 -0.04
N ILE A 93 13.80 10.24 0.07
CA ILE A 93 13.79 9.17 1.07
C ILE A 93 14.96 9.37 2.03
N GLU A 94 14.71 9.23 3.31
CA GLU A 94 15.75 9.28 4.33
C GLU A 94 16.67 8.07 4.23
N SER A 95 17.98 8.33 4.08
CA SER A 95 19.00 7.30 3.90
C SER A 95 18.97 6.28 5.06
N GLY A 96 19.07 4.99 4.71
CA GLY A 96 19.13 3.90 5.68
C GLY A 96 17.79 3.50 6.31
N THR A 97 16.66 4.08 5.85
CA THR A 97 15.33 3.72 6.36
C THR A 97 14.57 2.75 5.45
N LEU A 98 15.06 2.50 4.24
CA LEU A 98 14.39 1.63 3.27
C LEU A 98 14.39 0.17 3.75
N VAL A 99 13.19 -0.42 3.79
CA VAL A 99 12.96 -1.82 4.18
C VAL A 99 12.06 -2.48 3.16
N ASN A 100 12.51 -3.57 2.55
CA ASN A 100 11.68 -4.43 1.70
C ASN A 100 10.84 -5.36 2.58
N LEU A 101 9.63 -4.96 2.89
CA LEU A 101 8.86 -5.56 3.98
C LEU A 101 7.98 -6.72 3.54
N LEU A 102 7.27 -6.57 2.41
CA LEU A 102 6.22 -7.51 2.01
C LEU A 102 6.41 -7.97 0.55
N GLY A 103 5.91 -9.17 0.28
CA GLY A 103 5.71 -9.72 -1.06
C GLY A 103 4.23 -9.94 -1.34
N ASN A 104 3.90 -10.22 -2.61
CA ASN A 104 2.55 -10.52 -3.06
C ASN A 104 2.60 -11.41 -4.32
N ASP A 105 1.45 -11.95 -4.71
CA ASP A 105 1.27 -12.67 -5.98
C ASP A 105 0.39 -11.89 -6.94
N LEU A 106 0.65 -12.05 -8.23
CA LEU A 106 -0.20 -11.53 -9.29
C LEU A 106 -1.25 -12.56 -9.69
N VAL A 107 -2.51 -12.15 -9.80
CA VAL A 107 -3.62 -13.05 -10.10
C VAL A 107 -4.53 -12.52 -11.20
N LEU A 108 -5.06 -13.45 -11.99
CA LEU A 108 -6.16 -13.20 -12.92
C LEU A 108 -7.46 -13.45 -12.16
N ILE A 109 -8.37 -12.48 -12.17
CA ILE A 109 -9.67 -12.56 -11.51
C ILE A 109 -10.83 -12.43 -12.49
N VAL A 110 -11.95 -13.01 -12.10
CA VAL A 110 -13.24 -12.89 -12.79
C VAL A 110 -14.34 -12.58 -11.77
N PRO A 111 -15.49 -12.05 -12.19
CA PRO A 111 -16.66 -12.01 -11.32
C PRO A 111 -17.02 -13.42 -10.82
N LYS A 112 -17.47 -13.54 -9.59
CA LYS A 112 -17.78 -14.82 -8.97
C LYS A 112 -18.77 -15.65 -9.80
N GLY A 113 -18.45 -16.91 -10.05
CA GLY A 113 -19.23 -17.83 -10.88
C GLY A 113 -19.09 -17.61 -12.38
N LYS A 114 -18.14 -16.79 -12.84
CA LYS A 114 -17.87 -16.53 -14.26
C LYS A 114 -16.54 -17.11 -14.75
N ARG A 115 -16.13 -18.24 -14.16
CA ARG A 115 -14.91 -18.96 -14.58
C ARG A 115 -15.00 -19.45 -16.04
N PHE A 116 -13.86 -19.48 -16.69
CA PHE A 116 -13.66 -20.11 -17.99
C PHE A 116 -12.33 -20.89 -17.98
N PRO A 117 -12.16 -21.87 -18.90
CA PRO A 117 -10.91 -22.63 -19.00
C PRO A 117 -9.75 -21.69 -19.39
N ILE A 118 -8.63 -21.83 -18.68
CA ILE A 118 -7.40 -21.09 -18.96
C ILE A 118 -6.17 -21.94 -18.60
N GLU A 119 -5.09 -21.74 -19.34
CA GLU A 119 -3.79 -22.32 -19.08
C GLU A 119 -2.73 -21.22 -19.12
N MET A 120 -1.98 -21.04 -18.01
CA MET A 120 -0.93 -20.01 -17.87
C MET A 120 0.34 -20.43 -18.62
N LYS A 121 0.24 -20.53 -19.95
CA LYS A 121 1.35 -20.90 -20.83
C LYS A 121 1.42 -20.02 -22.07
N LYS A 122 2.59 -20.01 -22.69
CA LYS A 122 2.77 -19.42 -24.03
C LYS A 122 1.80 -20.09 -25.01
N ASP A 123 1.39 -19.31 -25.99
CA ASP A 123 0.50 -19.77 -27.08
C ASP A 123 -0.94 -20.09 -26.70
N PHE A 124 -1.31 -19.98 -25.41
CA PHE A 124 -2.73 -20.03 -25.05
C PHE A 124 -3.48 -18.86 -25.69
N LYS A 125 -4.63 -19.13 -26.31
CA LYS A 125 -5.42 -18.15 -27.05
C LYS A 125 -6.30 -17.34 -26.11
N ILE A 126 -5.67 -16.50 -25.29
CA ILE A 126 -6.37 -15.70 -24.27
C ILE A 126 -7.45 -14.79 -24.87
N ALA A 127 -7.25 -14.26 -26.07
CA ALA A 127 -8.22 -13.41 -26.74
C ALA A 127 -9.52 -14.14 -27.12
N GLU A 128 -9.48 -15.46 -27.28
CA GLU A 128 -10.63 -16.31 -27.57
C GLU A 128 -11.34 -16.80 -26.31
N ALA A 129 -10.63 -16.83 -25.16
CA ALA A 129 -11.13 -17.39 -23.90
C ALA A 129 -12.23 -16.53 -23.26
N PHE A 130 -12.26 -15.23 -23.51
CA PHE A 130 -13.29 -14.32 -23.00
C PHE A 130 -13.61 -13.22 -24.00
N LYS A 131 -14.77 -12.58 -23.85
CA LYS A 131 -15.17 -11.39 -24.60
C LYS A 131 -15.09 -10.15 -23.73
N GLY A 132 -14.86 -8.97 -24.34
CA GLY A 132 -14.79 -7.70 -23.60
C GLY A 132 -13.39 -7.28 -23.21
N LYS A 133 -13.27 -6.50 -22.16
CA LYS A 133 -12.03 -5.86 -21.71
C LYS A 133 -11.40 -6.61 -20.53
N LEU A 134 -10.10 -6.43 -20.37
CA LEU A 134 -9.33 -6.82 -19.19
C LEU A 134 -8.93 -5.56 -18.43
N CYS A 135 -9.27 -5.46 -17.16
CA CYS A 135 -8.90 -4.33 -16.31
C CYS A 135 -7.68 -4.64 -15.43
N THR A 136 -6.76 -3.68 -15.35
CA THR A 136 -5.63 -3.68 -14.41
C THR A 136 -5.19 -2.23 -14.18
N GLY A 137 -4.23 -1.98 -13.29
CA GLY A 137 -3.62 -0.65 -13.21
C GLY A 137 -3.01 -0.23 -14.55
N GLU A 138 -2.89 1.10 -14.80
CA GLU A 138 -2.33 1.59 -16.08
C GLU A 138 -0.98 0.93 -16.36
N PRO A 139 -0.87 0.16 -17.47
CA PRO A 139 0.35 -0.55 -17.81
C PRO A 139 1.54 0.40 -18.03
N GLY A 140 2.67 0.08 -17.37
CA GLY A 140 3.88 0.89 -17.46
C GLY A 140 3.98 2.04 -16.45
N ILE A 141 2.91 2.34 -15.69
CA ILE A 141 2.88 3.42 -14.72
C ILE A 141 2.49 2.91 -13.33
N VAL A 142 1.31 2.29 -13.22
CA VAL A 142 0.79 1.77 -11.95
C VAL A 142 1.44 0.42 -11.63
N PRO A 143 1.92 0.16 -10.41
CA PRO A 143 2.68 -1.06 -10.08
C PRO A 143 2.05 -2.36 -10.57
N VAL A 144 0.77 -2.62 -10.26
CA VAL A 144 0.08 -3.83 -10.72
C VAL A 144 0.03 -3.92 -12.25
N GLY A 145 -0.13 -2.79 -12.93
CA GLY A 145 -0.13 -2.71 -14.40
C GLY A 145 1.25 -3.01 -15.00
N ILE A 146 2.32 -2.60 -14.32
CA ILE A 146 3.71 -2.92 -14.72
C ILE A 146 3.91 -4.43 -14.66
N TYR A 147 3.54 -5.08 -13.56
CA TYR A 147 3.65 -6.53 -13.41
C TYR A 147 2.72 -7.28 -14.38
N ALA A 148 1.48 -6.80 -14.56
CA ALA A 148 0.54 -7.35 -15.52
C ALA A 148 1.10 -7.33 -16.94
N LYS A 149 1.68 -6.20 -17.36
CA LYS A 149 2.30 -6.08 -18.68
C LYS A 149 3.45 -7.07 -18.87
N GLN A 150 4.35 -7.18 -17.87
CA GLN A 150 5.46 -8.14 -17.90
C GLN A 150 4.95 -9.57 -18.09
N SER A 151 3.95 -9.97 -17.30
CA SER A 151 3.39 -11.32 -17.39
C SER A 151 2.70 -11.58 -18.72
N LEU A 152 1.91 -10.62 -19.21
CA LEU A 152 1.23 -10.75 -20.49
C LEU A 152 2.22 -10.81 -21.66
N GLU A 153 3.32 -10.04 -21.62
CA GLU A 153 4.40 -10.09 -22.61
C GLU A 153 5.13 -11.44 -22.56
N SER A 154 5.49 -11.91 -21.37
CA SER A 154 6.16 -13.19 -21.15
C SER A 154 5.38 -14.37 -21.67
N LEU A 155 4.04 -14.35 -21.52
CA LEU A 155 3.13 -15.38 -22.04
C LEU A 155 2.73 -15.18 -23.49
N GLY A 156 3.17 -14.10 -24.16
CA GLY A 156 2.76 -13.79 -25.54
C GLY A 156 1.28 -13.36 -25.67
N TRP A 157 0.69 -12.92 -24.54
CA TRP A 157 -0.73 -12.52 -24.48
C TRP A 157 -0.93 -11.02 -24.72
N TRP A 158 0.09 -10.22 -24.54
CA TRP A 158 0.02 -8.76 -24.68
C TRP A 158 -0.53 -8.33 -26.04
N THR A 159 0.05 -8.87 -27.10
CA THR A 159 -0.38 -8.58 -28.49
C THR A 159 -1.78 -9.09 -28.80
N GLN A 160 -2.17 -10.24 -28.22
CA GLN A 160 -3.51 -10.79 -28.40
C GLN A 160 -4.59 -9.90 -27.76
N LEU A 161 -4.23 -9.15 -26.71
CA LEU A 161 -5.13 -8.27 -25.96
C LEU A 161 -5.03 -6.80 -26.39
N THR A 162 -4.35 -6.50 -27.49
CA THR A 162 -4.25 -5.14 -28.03
C THR A 162 -5.63 -4.49 -28.17
N GLY A 163 -5.79 -3.28 -27.59
CA GLY A 163 -7.04 -2.54 -27.57
C GLY A 163 -8.11 -3.11 -26.62
N ARG A 164 -7.79 -4.17 -25.86
CA ARG A 164 -8.71 -4.78 -24.88
C ARG A 164 -8.31 -4.53 -23.41
N ILE A 165 -7.14 -3.99 -23.16
CA ILE A 165 -6.68 -3.66 -21.82
C ILE A 165 -7.21 -2.28 -21.43
N VAL A 166 -7.79 -2.18 -20.24
CA VAL A 166 -8.24 -0.93 -19.61
C VAL A 166 -7.31 -0.69 -18.42
N GLY A 167 -6.50 0.38 -18.52
CA GLY A 167 -5.67 0.87 -17.43
C GLY A 167 -6.52 1.67 -16.43
N THR A 168 -6.33 1.43 -15.15
CA THR A 168 -7.01 2.14 -14.07
C THR A 168 -6.00 2.92 -13.23
N ASP A 169 -6.50 3.89 -12.47
CA ASP A 169 -5.67 4.75 -11.63
C ASP A 169 -4.91 3.98 -10.54
N ASP A 170 -5.50 2.88 -10.03
CA ASP A 170 -4.89 1.97 -9.07
C ASP A 170 -5.51 0.57 -9.12
N VAL A 171 -4.97 -0.38 -8.31
CA VAL A 171 -5.42 -1.78 -8.29
C VAL A 171 -6.85 -1.94 -7.73
N ARG A 172 -7.26 -1.10 -6.78
CA ARG A 172 -8.61 -1.18 -6.18
C ARG A 172 -9.68 -0.71 -7.16
N THR A 173 -9.37 0.25 -7.99
CA THR A 173 -10.22 0.65 -9.13
C THR A 173 -10.36 -0.49 -10.14
N ALA A 174 -9.28 -1.21 -10.47
CA ALA A 174 -9.35 -2.39 -11.34
C ALA A 174 -10.23 -3.49 -10.73
N LEU A 175 -10.03 -3.80 -9.45
CA LEU A 175 -10.88 -4.75 -8.71
C LEU A 175 -12.36 -4.36 -8.77
N ALA A 176 -12.67 -3.10 -8.47
CA ALA A 176 -14.04 -2.58 -8.46
C ALA A 176 -14.72 -2.69 -9.84
N PHE A 177 -13.98 -2.53 -10.94
CA PHE A 177 -14.55 -2.71 -12.31
C PHE A 177 -14.92 -4.17 -12.56
N VAL A 178 -14.12 -5.12 -12.06
CA VAL A 178 -14.47 -6.55 -12.17
C VAL A 178 -15.65 -6.89 -11.25
N GLU A 179 -15.68 -6.37 -10.04
CA GLU A 179 -16.80 -6.58 -9.09
C GLU A 179 -18.15 -6.12 -9.61
N ARG A 180 -18.14 -5.03 -10.42
CA ARG A 180 -19.35 -4.49 -11.04
C ARG A 180 -19.68 -5.12 -12.41
N GLY A 181 -18.81 -6.02 -12.89
CA GLY A 181 -18.97 -6.67 -14.20
C GLY A 181 -18.69 -5.77 -15.40
N GLU A 182 -18.08 -4.60 -15.19
CA GLU A 182 -17.62 -3.69 -16.27
C GLU A 182 -16.45 -4.30 -17.04
N CYS A 183 -15.60 -5.06 -16.33
CA CYS A 183 -14.58 -5.91 -16.92
C CYS A 183 -14.85 -7.38 -16.57
N PRO A 184 -15.02 -8.27 -17.57
CA PRO A 184 -15.19 -9.70 -17.32
C PRO A 184 -13.93 -10.37 -16.75
N VAL A 185 -12.76 -9.71 -16.86
CA VAL A 185 -11.47 -10.21 -16.40
C VAL A 185 -10.66 -9.04 -15.81
N GLY A 186 -9.92 -9.31 -14.76
CA GLY A 186 -8.96 -8.35 -14.19
C GLY A 186 -7.65 -8.99 -13.80
N ILE A 187 -6.60 -8.19 -13.73
CA ILE A 187 -5.32 -8.57 -13.12
C ILE A 187 -5.10 -7.66 -11.92
N VAL A 188 -5.00 -8.27 -10.74
CA VAL A 188 -4.82 -7.62 -9.44
C VAL A 188 -3.83 -8.42 -8.60
N TYR A 189 -3.53 -7.95 -7.39
CA TYR A 189 -2.78 -8.77 -6.44
C TYR A 189 -3.70 -9.78 -5.74
N ALA A 190 -3.12 -10.89 -5.28
CA ALA A 190 -3.86 -11.92 -4.55
C ALA A 190 -4.52 -11.36 -3.28
N THR A 191 -3.87 -10.43 -2.60
CA THR A 191 -4.41 -9.73 -1.43
C THR A 191 -5.64 -8.90 -1.74
N ASP A 192 -5.72 -8.27 -2.93
CA ASP A 192 -6.90 -7.52 -3.36
C ASP A 192 -8.07 -8.46 -3.70
N ALA A 193 -7.78 -9.59 -4.34
CA ALA A 193 -8.80 -10.58 -4.62
C ALA A 193 -9.39 -11.19 -3.33
N ALA A 194 -8.54 -11.42 -2.32
CA ALA A 194 -8.92 -12.06 -1.06
C ALA A 194 -9.93 -11.26 -0.23
N ILE A 195 -9.95 -9.94 -0.34
CA ILE A 195 -10.88 -9.09 0.41
C ILE A 195 -12.26 -8.96 -0.23
N SER A 196 -12.45 -9.47 -1.45
CA SER A 196 -13.69 -9.34 -2.19
C SER A 196 -14.48 -10.65 -2.20
N SER A 197 -15.76 -10.57 -1.86
CA SER A 197 -16.70 -11.68 -2.01
C SER A 197 -17.34 -11.77 -3.41
N LYS A 198 -17.09 -10.76 -4.28
CA LYS A 198 -17.72 -10.60 -5.60
C LYS A 198 -16.87 -11.12 -6.75
N VAL A 199 -15.59 -11.34 -6.51
CA VAL A 199 -14.67 -11.92 -7.50
C VAL A 199 -14.13 -13.26 -7.03
N GLU A 200 -13.55 -14.00 -7.94
CA GLU A 200 -12.77 -15.20 -7.64
C GLU A 200 -11.48 -15.20 -8.46
N ILE A 201 -10.44 -15.77 -7.90
CA ILE A 201 -9.18 -15.99 -8.60
C ILE A 201 -9.42 -17.08 -9.65
N LEU A 202 -9.25 -16.72 -10.92
CA LEU A 202 -9.30 -17.67 -12.01
C LEU A 202 -8.00 -18.47 -12.07
N GLU A 203 -6.84 -17.77 -11.99
CA GLU A 203 -5.52 -18.38 -11.98
C GLU A 203 -4.46 -17.43 -11.40
N ARG A 204 -3.31 -17.97 -10.96
CA ARG A 204 -2.13 -17.21 -10.54
C ARG A 204 -1.12 -17.12 -11.66
N PHE A 205 -0.50 -15.97 -11.84
CA PHE A 205 0.60 -15.84 -12.80
C PHE A 205 1.84 -16.56 -12.27
N PRO A 206 2.55 -17.32 -13.11
CA PRO A 206 3.83 -17.92 -12.74
C PRO A 206 4.84 -16.83 -12.36
N VAL A 207 5.58 -17.05 -11.28
CA VAL A 207 6.49 -16.06 -10.70
C VAL A 207 7.62 -15.64 -11.65
N GLU A 208 7.98 -16.48 -12.59
CA GLU A 208 8.98 -16.20 -13.63
C GLU A 208 8.47 -15.28 -14.75
N THR A 209 7.16 -14.99 -14.81
CA THR A 209 6.58 -14.13 -15.85
C THR A 209 6.72 -12.64 -15.57
N HIS A 210 7.03 -12.27 -14.35
CA HIS A 210 7.22 -10.89 -13.91
C HIS A 210 8.33 -10.77 -12.86
N LYS A 211 8.80 -9.57 -12.62
CA LYS A 211 9.72 -9.31 -11.51
C LYS A 211 9.06 -9.64 -10.17
N PRO A 212 9.81 -10.02 -9.12
CA PRO A 212 9.26 -10.21 -7.78
C PRO A 212 8.45 -8.99 -7.33
N ILE A 213 7.26 -9.22 -6.81
CA ILE A 213 6.42 -8.16 -6.26
C ILE A 213 6.89 -7.89 -4.84
N VAL A 214 7.47 -6.71 -4.64
CA VAL A 214 8.04 -6.27 -3.36
C VAL A 214 7.41 -4.96 -2.96
N TYR A 215 7.05 -4.87 -1.69
CA TYR A 215 6.59 -3.63 -1.07
C TYR A 215 7.70 -3.05 -0.21
N PRO A 216 8.43 -2.06 -0.72
CA PRO A 216 9.37 -1.29 0.08
C PRO A 216 8.64 -0.22 0.88
N PHE A 217 9.09 -0.02 2.13
CA PHE A 217 8.68 1.04 3.03
C PHE A 217 9.88 1.91 3.36
N ALA A 218 9.69 3.21 3.47
CA ALA A 218 10.75 4.12 3.86
C ALA A 218 10.21 5.40 4.47
N VAL A 219 11.02 6.05 5.31
CA VAL A 219 10.75 7.39 5.82
C VAL A 219 11.06 8.40 4.71
N VAL A 220 10.18 9.35 4.51
CA VAL A 220 10.38 10.46 3.56
C VAL A 220 11.38 11.46 4.18
N SER A 221 12.20 12.12 3.36
CA SER A 221 13.12 13.16 3.84
C SER A 221 12.35 14.28 4.54
N ASP A 222 12.93 14.82 5.60
CA ASP A 222 12.32 15.87 6.44
C ASP A 222 11.00 15.47 7.13
N ALA A 223 10.76 14.15 7.28
CA ALA A 223 9.62 13.61 8.01
C ALA A 223 9.71 13.88 9.51
N ARG A 224 8.57 13.78 10.17
CA ARG A 224 8.49 13.80 11.64
C ARG A 224 9.29 12.65 12.25
N PRO A 225 9.91 12.86 13.43
CA PRO A 225 10.70 11.80 14.09
C PRO A 225 9.90 10.52 14.35
N GLU A 226 8.60 10.63 14.60
CA GLU A 226 7.66 9.54 14.90
C GLU A 226 7.50 8.57 13.72
N ALA A 227 7.80 9.02 12.49
CA ALA A 227 7.76 8.17 11.30
C ALA A 227 8.70 6.95 11.42
N LYS A 228 9.87 7.14 12.06
CA LYS A 228 10.82 6.04 12.31
C LYS A 228 10.26 5.01 13.30
N ALA A 229 9.56 5.48 14.32
CA ALA A 229 8.92 4.60 15.30
C ALA A 229 7.81 3.78 14.65
N LEU A 230 6.98 4.41 13.81
CA LEU A 230 5.94 3.71 13.05
C LEU A 230 6.56 2.72 12.06
N LEU A 231 7.60 3.09 11.29
CA LEU A 231 8.28 2.18 10.38
C LEU A 231 8.87 0.97 11.12
N LYS A 232 9.50 1.20 12.27
CA LYS A 232 10.01 0.12 13.12
C LYS A 232 8.86 -0.80 13.57
N TYR A 233 7.74 -0.23 14.03
CA TYR A 233 6.58 -1.01 14.43
C TYR A 233 6.04 -1.87 13.26
N LEU A 234 5.85 -1.27 12.08
CA LEU A 234 5.40 -1.98 10.88
C LEU A 234 6.32 -3.14 10.50
N SER A 235 7.64 -2.98 10.71
CA SER A 235 8.66 -3.95 10.29
C SER A 235 9.01 -5.02 11.33
N THR A 236 8.75 -4.76 12.61
CA THR A 236 9.24 -5.67 13.68
C THR A 236 8.16 -6.14 14.66
N ALA A 237 7.00 -5.48 14.73
CA ALA A 237 5.96 -5.86 15.68
C ALA A 237 5.24 -7.14 15.24
N PRO A 238 5.08 -8.14 16.14
CA PRO A 238 4.35 -9.36 15.84
C PRO A 238 2.92 -9.10 15.41
N GLU A 239 2.25 -8.10 15.97
CA GLU A 239 0.88 -7.71 15.65
C GLU A 239 0.77 -7.19 14.20
N ALA A 240 1.71 -6.36 13.76
CA ALA A 240 1.76 -5.87 12.40
C ALA A 240 2.01 -7.02 11.42
N SER A 241 2.97 -7.90 11.73
CA SER A 241 3.28 -9.09 10.94
C SER A 241 2.08 -10.04 10.82
N ALA A 242 1.35 -10.27 11.91
CA ALA A 242 0.15 -11.11 11.94
C ALA A 242 -0.96 -10.52 11.04
N ILE A 243 -1.18 -9.21 11.09
CA ILE A 243 -2.19 -8.52 10.28
C ILE A 243 -1.80 -8.59 8.79
N PHE A 244 -0.55 -8.28 8.42
CA PHE A 244 -0.11 -8.43 7.03
C PHE A 244 -0.34 -9.86 6.50
N SER A 245 0.02 -10.87 7.29
CA SER A 245 -0.18 -12.29 6.93
C SER A 245 -1.66 -12.64 6.82
N GLN A 246 -2.53 -12.11 7.70
CA GLN A 246 -3.98 -12.30 7.65
C GLN A 246 -4.59 -11.78 6.34
N TYR A 247 -4.06 -10.67 5.80
CA TYR A 247 -4.46 -10.14 4.50
C TYR A 247 -3.77 -10.81 3.31
N GLY A 248 -2.95 -11.84 3.54
CA GLY A 248 -2.32 -12.64 2.50
C GLY A 248 -0.99 -12.08 1.96
N PHE A 249 -0.41 -11.06 2.60
CA PHE A 249 0.93 -10.61 2.26
C PHE A 249 1.98 -11.63 2.71
N VAL A 250 3.03 -11.77 1.93
CA VAL A 250 4.22 -12.56 2.27
C VAL A 250 5.20 -11.67 3.02
N LEU A 251 5.57 -12.05 4.24
CA LEU A 251 6.61 -11.34 4.99
C LEU A 251 7.98 -11.66 4.41
N LEU A 252 8.75 -10.65 4.02
CA LEU A 252 10.10 -10.82 3.52
C LEU A 252 11.09 -10.86 4.69
N LYS A 253 12.11 -11.73 4.60
CA LYS A 253 13.19 -11.76 5.57
C LYS A 253 14.04 -10.50 5.42
N GLN A 254 14.29 -9.83 6.52
CA GLN A 254 15.19 -8.69 6.62
C GLN A 254 16.61 -9.14 6.92
#